data_563fc2f94d5de9bf3e152946d6e6b44b
#
_entry.id   563fc2f94d5de9bf3e152946d6e6b44b
#
_cell.length_a   1.000
_cell.length_b   1.000
_cell.length_c   1.000
_cell.angle_alpha   90.00
_cell.angle_beta   90.00
_cell.angle_gamma   90.00
#
_symmetry.space_group_name_H-M   'P 1'
#
loop_
_entity.id
_entity.type
_entity.pdbx_description
1 polymer ?
#
loop_
_entity_poly.entity_id
_entity_poly.type
_entity_poly.pdbx_seq_one_letter_code
_entity_poly.pdbx_strand_id
1 'polypeptide(L)'
;MKRDWKIKFSILMIIAAIIIFGTNYLVLKDTHSIVSYVWLHIGFIPIDIIIVAFILEDIMSRKEKEAIYEKLDMLISTFFTEIGNELIEEFSSANEFKASTSYLKAIPNWDDAEYDKQLKKLKNANIDFNVDIEGGKRAEFLINLRTLLKSKREFLINLINNPQLFEKEEFSGLLISILHLDEELEHRPDLNQITDADFNHLNGDIKRIWICAGRRPAG
;
A
#
# COMPACT_ATOMS: atom_id res chain seq x y z
N MET A 1 33.42 -1.41 9.91
CA MET A 1 32.99 -1.20 11.32
C MET A 1 31.97 -2.20 11.85
N LYS A 2 30.95 -2.68 11.07
CA LYS A 2 29.97 -3.70 11.55
C LYS A 2 30.53 -5.14 11.67
N ARG A 3 31.60 -5.51 10.95
CA ARG A 3 32.16 -6.87 10.92
C ARG A 3 33.07 -7.15 12.13
N ASP A 4 33.79 -6.14 12.57
CA ASP A 4 34.77 -6.29 13.69
C ASP A 4 34.08 -6.51 15.03
N TRP A 5 32.88 -5.93 15.23
CA TRP A 5 32.09 -6.17 16.45
C TRP A 5 31.60 -7.62 16.56
N LYS A 6 31.13 -8.19 15.43
CA LYS A 6 30.67 -9.61 15.41
C LYS A 6 31.80 -10.58 15.74
N ILE A 7 32.98 -10.32 15.21
CA ILE A 7 34.19 -11.17 15.48
C ILE A 7 34.56 -11.05 16.96
N LYS A 8 34.63 -9.86 17.51
CA LYS A 8 34.94 -9.64 18.93
C LYS A 8 33.92 -10.30 19.86
N PHE A 9 32.63 -10.20 19.52
CA PHE A 9 31.55 -10.86 20.27
C PHE A 9 31.67 -12.39 20.22
N SER A 10 31.94 -12.98 19.03
CA SER A 10 32.12 -14.42 18.89
C SER A 10 33.34 -14.94 19.71
N ILE A 11 34.44 -14.21 19.68
CA ILE A 11 35.62 -14.56 20.49
C ILE A 11 35.30 -14.50 21.99
N LEU A 12 34.57 -13.47 22.44
CA LEU A 12 34.14 -13.34 23.84
C LEU A 12 33.27 -14.52 24.28
N MET A 13 32.31 -14.94 23.42
CA MET A 13 31.45 -16.09 23.72
C MET A 13 32.21 -17.42 23.79
N ILE A 14 33.19 -17.61 22.90
CA ILE A 14 34.07 -18.82 22.92
C ILE A 14 34.89 -18.85 24.21
N ILE A 15 35.48 -17.72 24.62
CA ILE A 15 36.23 -17.62 25.87
C ILE A 15 35.35 -17.93 27.07
N ALA A 16 34.13 -17.36 27.11
CA ALA A 16 33.15 -17.63 28.17
C ALA A 16 32.81 -19.14 28.25
N ALA A 17 32.56 -19.77 27.10
CA ALA A 17 32.29 -21.23 27.04
C ALA A 17 33.46 -22.07 27.62
N ILE A 18 34.69 -21.74 27.23
CA ILE A 18 35.92 -22.44 27.73
C ILE A 18 36.03 -22.27 29.24
N ILE A 19 35.76 -21.08 29.79
CA ILE A 19 35.82 -20.83 31.24
C ILE A 19 34.72 -21.65 31.95
N ILE A 20 33.49 -21.68 31.44
CA ILE A 20 32.37 -22.42 32.03
C ILE A 20 32.69 -23.94 32.05
N PHE A 21 33.10 -24.50 30.94
CA PHE A 21 33.44 -25.92 30.87
C PHE A 21 34.67 -26.25 31.73
N GLY A 22 35.69 -25.37 31.75
CA GLY A 22 36.90 -25.55 32.58
C GLY A 22 36.59 -25.53 34.06
N THR A 23 35.77 -24.60 34.54
CA THR A 23 35.33 -24.54 35.93
C THR A 23 34.48 -25.74 36.33
N ASN A 24 33.58 -26.18 35.45
CA ASN A 24 32.77 -27.38 35.67
C ASN A 24 33.68 -28.64 35.84
N TYR A 25 34.69 -28.80 35.00
CA TYR A 25 35.66 -29.89 35.12
C TYR A 25 36.46 -29.84 36.43
N LEU A 26 36.90 -28.66 36.84
CA LEU A 26 37.67 -28.48 38.08
C LEU A 26 36.87 -28.77 39.36
N VAL A 27 35.58 -28.43 39.32
CA VAL A 27 34.67 -28.59 40.46
C VAL A 27 34.18 -30.05 40.61
N LEU A 28 33.71 -30.63 39.50
CA LEU A 28 33.05 -31.95 39.55
C LEU A 28 34.01 -33.10 39.36
N LYS A 29 35.17 -32.89 38.70
CA LYS A 29 36.16 -33.91 38.38
C LYS A 29 35.58 -35.15 37.67
N ASP A 30 34.39 -35.00 37.08
CA ASP A 30 33.66 -36.05 36.39
C ASP A 30 33.63 -35.80 34.90
N THR A 31 34.57 -36.41 34.18
CA THR A 31 34.71 -36.30 32.74
C THR A 31 33.56 -36.98 32.02
N HIS A 32 32.95 -38.03 32.61
CA HIS A 32 31.87 -38.76 31.97
C HIS A 32 30.59 -37.92 31.86
N SER A 33 30.26 -37.21 32.89
CA SER A 33 29.10 -36.29 32.88
C SER A 33 29.28 -35.18 31.87
N ILE A 34 30.44 -34.59 31.74
CA ILE A 34 30.72 -33.54 30.74
C ILE A 34 30.57 -34.09 29.32
N VAL A 35 31.17 -35.25 29.03
CA VAL A 35 31.06 -35.89 27.71
C VAL A 35 29.61 -36.23 27.36
N SER A 36 28.88 -36.83 28.30
CA SER A 36 27.44 -37.14 28.12
C SER A 36 26.59 -35.88 27.82
N TYR A 37 26.87 -34.79 28.53
CA TYR A 37 26.18 -33.53 28.34
C TYR A 37 26.47 -32.91 26.95
N VAL A 38 27.73 -32.91 26.54
CA VAL A 38 28.13 -32.44 25.21
C VAL A 38 27.49 -33.30 24.12
N TRP A 39 27.46 -34.64 24.29
CA TRP A 39 26.86 -35.55 23.34
C TRP A 39 25.36 -35.33 23.19
N LEU A 40 24.67 -35.08 24.31
CA LEU A 40 23.25 -34.74 24.31
C LEU A 40 22.97 -33.40 23.58
N HIS A 41 23.82 -32.39 23.85
CA HIS A 41 23.68 -31.08 23.16
C HIS A 41 23.95 -31.17 21.65
N ILE A 42 24.87 -31.99 21.21
CA ILE A 42 25.09 -32.23 19.76
C ILE A 42 23.81 -32.76 19.13
N GLY A 43 23.05 -33.63 19.85
CA GLY A 43 21.75 -34.13 19.36
C GLY A 43 20.68 -33.07 19.27
N PHE A 44 20.75 -32.00 20.05
CA PHE A 44 19.79 -30.88 20.01
C PHE A 44 20.11 -29.82 18.94
N ILE A 45 21.38 -29.73 18.48
CA ILE A 45 21.78 -28.72 17.48
C ILE A 45 20.85 -28.67 16.24
N PRO A 46 20.45 -29.80 15.63
CA PRO A 46 19.54 -29.73 14.48
C PRO A 46 18.19 -29.11 14.82
N ILE A 47 17.67 -29.36 16.02
CA ILE A 47 16.39 -28.82 16.50
C ILE A 47 16.53 -27.31 16.71
N ASP A 48 17.59 -26.87 17.36
CA ASP A 48 17.88 -25.45 17.60
C ASP A 48 18.04 -24.69 16.27
N ILE A 49 18.72 -25.28 15.29
CA ILE A 49 18.88 -24.69 13.95
C ILE A 49 17.51 -24.50 13.27
N ILE A 50 16.63 -25.51 13.35
CA ILE A 50 15.29 -25.43 12.76
C ILE A 50 14.47 -24.30 13.43
N ILE A 51 14.48 -24.24 14.77
CA ILE A 51 13.76 -23.21 15.52
C ILE A 51 14.27 -21.81 15.15
N VAL A 52 15.58 -21.63 15.15
CA VAL A 52 16.21 -20.34 14.80
C VAL A 52 15.92 -19.97 13.36
N ALA A 53 15.95 -20.93 12.42
CA ALA A 53 15.65 -20.69 11.02
C ALA A 53 14.22 -20.19 10.82
N PHE A 54 13.22 -20.82 11.45
CA PHE A 54 11.82 -20.39 11.37
C PHE A 54 11.59 -19.01 11.99
N ILE A 55 12.23 -18.72 13.14
CA ILE A 55 12.12 -17.40 13.77
C ILE A 55 12.72 -16.32 12.87
N LEU A 56 13.90 -16.59 12.28
CA LEU A 56 14.57 -15.64 11.38
C LEU A 56 13.75 -15.40 10.11
N GLU A 57 13.18 -16.46 9.53
CA GLU A 57 12.31 -16.36 8.35
C GLU A 57 11.09 -15.49 8.62
N ASP A 58 10.41 -15.68 9.75
CA ASP A 58 9.24 -14.87 10.13
C ASP A 58 9.63 -13.39 10.32
N ILE A 59 10.74 -13.12 11.05
CA ILE A 59 11.23 -11.75 11.27
C ILE A 59 11.62 -11.07 9.95
N MET A 60 12.29 -11.78 9.06
CA MET A 60 12.74 -11.24 7.76
C MET A 60 11.53 -10.96 6.86
N SER A 61 10.58 -11.90 6.79
CA SER A 61 9.36 -11.74 6.01
C SER A 61 8.53 -10.53 6.47
N ARG A 62 8.40 -10.32 7.79
CA ARG A 62 7.71 -9.14 8.33
C ARG A 62 8.39 -7.84 7.96
N LYS A 63 9.72 -7.75 8.10
CA LYS A 63 10.49 -6.54 7.75
C LYS A 63 10.45 -6.25 6.26
N GLU A 64 10.47 -7.28 5.42
CA GLU A 64 10.35 -7.13 3.98
C GLU A 64 8.98 -6.58 3.59
N LYS A 65 7.91 -7.12 4.18
CA LYS A 65 6.54 -6.61 3.99
C LYS A 65 6.39 -5.16 4.45
N GLU A 66 6.90 -4.80 5.64
CA GLU A 66 6.89 -3.42 6.13
C GLU A 66 7.57 -2.47 5.13
N ALA A 67 8.74 -2.83 4.62
CA ALA A 67 9.46 -2.02 3.65
C ALA A 67 8.72 -1.89 2.31
N ILE A 68 7.98 -2.92 1.89
CA ILE A 68 7.11 -2.87 0.70
C ILE A 68 5.94 -1.92 0.96
N TYR A 69 5.27 -2.03 2.11
CA TYR A 69 4.15 -1.15 2.45
C TYR A 69 4.54 0.32 2.56
N GLU A 70 5.68 0.65 3.17
CA GLU A 70 6.19 2.03 3.21
C GLU A 70 6.40 2.61 1.79
N LYS A 71 6.94 1.81 0.88
CA LYS A 71 7.12 2.23 -0.52
C LYS A 71 5.78 2.40 -1.24
N LEU A 72 4.82 1.51 -1.00
CA LEU A 72 3.48 1.60 -1.56
C LEU A 72 2.75 2.86 -1.09
N ASP A 73 2.82 3.16 0.19
CA ASP A 73 2.21 4.38 0.75
C ASP A 73 2.80 5.65 0.14
N MET A 74 4.12 5.64 -0.12
CA MET A 74 4.77 6.75 -0.84
C MET A 74 4.28 6.87 -2.29
N LEU A 75 4.12 5.75 -3.01
CA LEU A 75 3.61 5.75 -4.39
C LEU A 75 2.15 6.23 -4.45
N ILE A 76 1.32 5.77 -3.52
CA ILE A 76 -0.08 6.20 -3.40
C ILE A 76 -0.15 7.71 -3.09
N SER A 77 0.67 8.19 -2.16
CA SER A 77 0.76 9.62 -1.84
C SER A 77 1.17 10.44 -3.05
N THR A 78 2.17 9.97 -3.81
CA THR A 78 2.62 10.62 -5.04
C THR A 78 1.51 10.67 -6.09
N PHE A 79 0.74 9.58 -6.25
CA PHE A 79 -0.41 9.56 -7.14
C PHE A 79 -1.44 10.63 -6.78
N PHE A 80 -1.81 10.75 -5.49
CA PHE A 80 -2.78 11.77 -5.07
C PHE A 80 -2.24 13.19 -5.25
N THR A 81 -0.95 13.40 -5.05
CA THR A 81 -0.32 14.72 -5.24
C THR A 81 -0.26 15.10 -6.72
N GLU A 82 0.05 14.14 -7.60
CA GLU A 82 0.26 14.41 -9.02
C GLU A 82 -1.02 14.47 -9.85
N ILE A 83 -2.01 13.66 -9.52
CA ILE A 83 -3.24 13.55 -10.33
C ILE A 83 -4.50 13.37 -9.49
N GLY A 84 -4.44 12.65 -8.38
CA GLY A 84 -5.63 12.25 -7.63
C GLY A 84 -6.46 13.44 -7.16
N ASN A 85 -5.80 14.49 -6.67
CA ASN A 85 -6.50 15.70 -6.23
C ASN A 85 -7.17 16.44 -7.39
N GLU A 86 -6.50 16.56 -8.53
CA GLU A 86 -7.04 17.20 -9.74
C GLU A 86 -8.25 16.41 -10.28
N LEU A 87 -8.19 15.07 -10.27
CA LEU A 87 -9.32 14.22 -10.65
C LEU A 87 -10.52 14.37 -9.71
N ILE A 88 -10.28 14.43 -8.40
CA ILE A 88 -11.33 14.62 -7.40
C ILE A 88 -11.98 16.00 -7.59
N GLU A 89 -11.21 17.03 -7.87
CA GLU A 89 -11.72 18.38 -8.11
C GLU A 89 -12.55 18.41 -9.38
N GLU A 90 -12.09 17.84 -10.49
CA GLU A 90 -12.80 17.75 -11.76
C GLU A 90 -14.12 16.98 -11.59
N PHE A 91 -14.10 15.81 -10.95
CA PHE A 91 -15.30 15.02 -10.69
C PHE A 91 -16.30 15.74 -9.74
N SER A 92 -15.79 16.48 -8.77
CA SER A 92 -16.61 17.22 -7.82
C SER A 92 -17.28 18.43 -8.47
N SER A 93 -16.64 19.05 -9.46
CA SER A 93 -17.21 20.16 -10.24
C SER A 93 -18.36 19.69 -11.15
N ALA A 94 -18.27 18.46 -11.62
CA ALA A 94 -19.24 17.83 -12.52
C ALA A 94 -20.45 17.21 -11.80
N ASN A 95 -20.40 17.11 -10.49
CA ASN A 95 -21.47 16.58 -9.66
C ASN A 95 -22.03 17.70 -8.77
N GLU A 96 -23.35 17.82 -8.64
CA GLU A 96 -23.96 18.66 -7.62
C GLU A 96 -23.68 18.20 -6.18
N PHE A 97 -22.76 17.25 -6.01
CA PHE A 97 -22.26 16.84 -4.71
C PHE A 97 -21.47 18.00 -4.07
N LYS A 98 -22.18 18.98 -3.61
CA LYS A 98 -21.71 19.89 -2.56
C LYS A 98 -21.52 19.07 -1.29
N ALA A 99 -20.42 18.29 -1.25
CA ALA A 99 -19.89 17.91 0.04
C ALA A 99 -19.85 19.19 0.86
N SER A 100 -20.67 19.24 1.88
CA SER A 100 -20.79 20.46 2.70
C SER A 100 -19.39 20.89 3.07
N THR A 101 -18.93 22.02 2.57
CA THR A 101 -17.58 22.56 2.86
C THR A 101 -17.35 22.67 4.37
N SER A 102 -18.43 22.71 5.16
CA SER A 102 -18.40 22.61 6.62
C SER A 102 -17.93 21.25 7.12
N TYR A 103 -18.23 20.16 6.41
CA TYR A 103 -17.80 18.80 6.76
C TYR A 103 -16.29 18.62 6.55
N LEU A 104 -15.77 19.08 5.41
CA LEU A 104 -14.33 19.04 5.12
C LEU A 104 -13.52 19.94 6.07
N LYS A 105 -14.06 21.07 6.48
CA LYS A 105 -13.44 21.97 7.47
C LYS A 105 -13.39 21.39 8.89
N ALA A 106 -14.23 20.40 9.19
CA ALA A 106 -14.24 19.75 10.50
C ALA A 106 -13.18 18.62 10.62
N ILE A 107 -12.71 18.06 9.49
CA ILE A 107 -11.75 16.92 9.49
C ILE A 107 -10.50 17.18 10.32
N PRO A 108 -9.83 18.34 10.30
CA PRO A 108 -8.65 18.59 11.11
C PRO A 108 -8.89 18.53 12.61
N ASN A 109 -10.14 18.61 13.05
CA ASN A 109 -10.54 18.62 14.46
C ASN A 109 -11.10 17.26 14.92
N TRP A 110 -11.11 16.24 14.05
CA TRP A 110 -11.57 14.89 14.42
C TRP A 110 -10.49 14.14 15.16
N ASP A 111 -10.90 13.46 16.24
CA ASP A 111 -10.10 12.41 16.84
C ASP A 111 -10.21 11.10 16.03
N ASP A 112 -9.38 10.13 16.33
CA ASP A 112 -9.34 8.84 15.62
C ASP A 112 -10.71 8.13 15.68
N ALA A 113 -11.44 8.24 16.77
CA ALA A 113 -12.74 7.59 16.96
C ALA A 113 -13.83 8.24 16.09
N GLU A 114 -13.85 9.57 15.99
CA GLU A 114 -14.78 10.29 15.11
C GLU A 114 -14.40 10.07 13.65
N TYR A 115 -13.12 10.02 13.31
CA TYR A 115 -12.63 9.69 11.98
C TYR A 115 -13.12 8.31 11.53
N ASP A 116 -12.96 7.27 12.35
CA ASP A 116 -13.42 5.91 12.07
C ASP A 116 -14.95 5.82 11.95
N LYS A 117 -15.66 6.54 12.77
CA LYS A 117 -17.13 6.60 12.73
C LYS A 117 -17.63 7.25 11.44
N GLN A 118 -17.00 8.34 11.00
CA GLN A 118 -17.35 9.02 9.76
C GLN A 118 -16.95 8.18 8.53
N LEU A 119 -15.82 7.48 8.57
CA LEU A 119 -15.45 6.52 7.55
C LEU A 119 -16.46 5.37 7.40
N LYS A 120 -16.96 4.83 8.52
CA LYS A 120 -18.03 3.82 8.49
C LYS A 120 -19.31 4.36 7.87
N LYS A 121 -19.66 5.60 8.18
CA LYS A 121 -20.83 6.27 7.56
C LYS A 121 -20.64 6.43 6.06
N LEU A 122 -19.46 6.88 5.59
CA LEU A 122 -19.13 7.03 4.18
C LEU A 122 -19.11 5.69 3.43
N LYS A 123 -18.58 4.63 4.06
CA LYS A 123 -18.61 3.27 3.49
C LYS A 123 -20.02 2.71 3.33
N ASN A 124 -20.92 3.06 4.25
CA ASN A 124 -22.31 2.62 4.24
C ASN A 124 -23.25 3.58 3.47
N ALA A 125 -22.79 4.80 3.20
CA ALA A 125 -23.51 5.71 2.34
C ALA A 125 -23.42 5.17 0.92
N ASN A 126 -24.56 4.79 0.36
CA ASN A 126 -24.69 4.47 -1.06
C ASN A 126 -24.56 5.80 -1.80
N ILE A 127 -23.32 6.29 -1.97
CA ILE A 127 -23.05 7.52 -2.71
C ILE A 127 -23.31 7.20 -4.16
N ASP A 128 -24.50 7.50 -4.62
CA ASP A 128 -24.83 7.40 -6.03
C ASP A 128 -24.12 8.55 -6.74
N PHE A 129 -22.87 8.30 -7.13
CA PHE A 129 -22.11 9.22 -7.94
C PHE A 129 -22.65 9.13 -9.37
N ASN A 130 -23.21 10.22 -9.84
CA ASN A 130 -23.67 10.35 -11.20
C ASN A 130 -23.24 11.73 -11.71
N VAL A 131 -22.56 11.78 -12.86
CA VAL A 131 -22.24 13.04 -13.50
C VAL A 131 -23.53 13.58 -14.12
N ASP A 132 -24.14 14.52 -13.44
CA ASP A 132 -25.34 15.22 -13.92
C ASP A 132 -24.95 16.63 -14.39
N ILE A 133 -24.54 16.71 -15.65
CA ILE A 133 -24.14 17.96 -16.29
C ILE A 133 -25.13 18.26 -17.43
N GLU A 134 -25.66 19.48 -17.45
CA GLU A 134 -26.48 19.97 -18.56
C GLU A 134 -25.70 19.83 -19.90
N GLY A 135 -26.40 19.44 -20.97
CA GLY A 135 -25.85 19.03 -22.26
C GLY A 135 -24.74 19.94 -22.83
N GLY A 136 -24.83 21.25 -22.64
CA GLY A 136 -23.81 22.20 -23.11
C GLY A 136 -22.47 22.16 -22.38
N LYS A 137 -22.44 21.67 -21.15
CA LYS A 137 -21.22 21.57 -20.31
C LYS A 137 -20.57 20.19 -20.34
N ARG A 138 -21.25 19.16 -20.89
CA ARG A 138 -20.72 17.80 -20.99
C ARG A 138 -19.45 17.74 -21.81
N ALA A 139 -19.44 18.40 -22.96
CA ALA A 139 -18.29 18.44 -23.83
C ALA A 139 -17.08 19.11 -23.17
N GLU A 140 -17.30 20.25 -22.52
CA GLU A 140 -16.26 20.98 -21.80
C GLU A 140 -15.63 20.10 -20.71
N PHE A 141 -16.43 19.46 -19.88
CA PHE A 141 -15.98 18.54 -18.84
C PHE A 141 -15.15 17.39 -19.42
N LEU A 142 -15.64 16.72 -20.46
CA LEU A 142 -14.92 15.59 -21.07
C LEU A 142 -13.62 16.03 -21.76
N ILE A 143 -13.57 17.22 -22.35
CA ILE A 143 -12.36 17.79 -22.95
C ILE A 143 -11.33 18.11 -21.87
N ASN A 144 -11.74 18.71 -20.75
CA ASN A 144 -10.87 18.99 -19.61
C ASN A 144 -10.31 17.69 -19.02
N LEU A 145 -11.17 16.70 -18.81
CA LEU A 145 -10.78 15.39 -18.28
C LEU A 145 -9.80 14.68 -19.24
N ARG A 146 -10.05 14.67 -20.54
CA ARG A 146 -9.12 14.12 -21.55
C ARG A 146 -7.77 14.84 -21.50
N THR A 147 -7.78 16.16 -21.39
CA THR A 147 -6.54 16.95 -21.35
C THR A 147 -5.73 16.63 -20.10
N LEU A 148 -6.39 16.52 -18.95
CA LEU A 148 -5.77 16.14 -17.70
C LEU A 148 -5.15 14.74 -17.79
N LEU A 149 -5.93 13.73 -18.17
CA LEU A 149 -5.47 12.33 -18.24
C LEU A 149 -4.33 12.17 -19.23
N LYS A 150 -4.43 12.80 -20.42
CA LYS A 150 -3.36 12.79 -21.41
C LYS A 150 -2.07 13.40 -20.89
N SER A 151 -2.14 14.51 -20.15
CA SER A 151 -0.96 15.16 -19.56
C SER A 151 -0.24 14.29 -18.52
N LYS A 152 -0.97 13.39 -17.86
CA LYS A 152 -0.47 12.51 -16.78
C LYS A 152 -0.30 11.04 -17.24
N ARG A 153 -0.58 10.73 -18.51
CA ARG A 153 -0.55 9.34 -19.03
C ARG A 153 0.77 8.63 -18.79
N GLU A 154 1.89 9.30 -19.09
CA GLU A 154 3.22 8.72 -18.89
C GLU A 154 3.50 8.39 -17.41
N PHE A 155 3.11 9.28 -16.52
CA PHE A 155 3.20 9.07 -15.07
C PHE A 155 2.37 7.85 -14.65
N LEU A 156 1.11 7.74 -15.11
CA LEU A 156 0.22 6.62 -14.78
C LEU A 156 0.77 5.28 -15.29
N ILE A 157 1.32 5.25 -16.51
CA ILE A 157 1.95 4.05 -17.08
C ILE A 157 3.18 3.65 -16.28
N ASN A 158 4.03 4.61 -15.92
CA ASN A 158 5.20 4.33 -15.09
C ASN A 158 4.81 3.82 -13.70
N LEU A 159 3.74 4.34 -13.13
CA LEU A 159 3.25 3.92 -11.83
C LEU A 159 2.72 2.47 -11.89
N ILE A 160 1.89 2.11 -12.88
CA ILE A 160 1.32 0.77 -12.99
C ILE A 160 2.36 -0.30 -13.32
N ASN A 161 3.46 0.08 -13.96
CA ASN A 161 4.58 -0.82 -14.24
C ASN A 161 5.40 -1.18 -13.00
N ASN A 162 5.09 -0.59 -11.84
CA ASN A 162 5.75 -0.94 -10.59
C ASN A 162 5.16 -2.24 -10.02
N PRO A 163 5.94 -3.34 -9.96
CA PRO A 163 5.42 -4.64 -9.53
C PRO A 163 4.93 -4.64 -8.07
N GLN A 164 5.39 -3.72 -7.24
CA GLN A 164 4.95 -3.62 -5.84
C GLN A 164 3.49 -3.17 -5.72
N LEU A 165 2.93 -2.52 -6.74
CA LEU A 165 1.52 -2.09 -6.73
C LEU A 165 0.52 -3.25 -6.78
N PHE A 166 0.94 -4.42 -7.28
CA PHE A 166 0.08 -5.61 -7.28
C PHE A 166 -0.24 -6.13 -5.88
N GLU A 167 0.55 -5.75 -4.87
CA GLU A 167 0.25 -6.04 -3.45
C GLU A 167 -0.96 -5.23 -2.92
N LYS A 168 -1.36 -4.16 -3.63
CA LYS A 168 -2.54 -3.33 -3.34
C LYS A 168 -3.53 -3.40 -4.51
N GLU A 169 -4.27 -4.50 -4.57
CA GLU A 169 -5.21 -4.81 -5.67
C GLU A 169 -6.22 -3.67 -5.93
N GLU A 170 -6.72 -3.04 -4.88
CA GLU A 170 -7.67 -1.93 -5.00
C GLU A 170 -7.06 -0.71 -5.69
N PHE A 171 -5.79 -0.39 -5.39
CA PHE A 171 -5.10 0.74 -6.01
C PHE A 171 -4.70 0.44 -7.46
N SER A 172 -4.26 -0.78 -7.74
CA SER A 172 -4.01 -1.23 -9.12
C SER A 172 -5.28 -1.16 -9.96
N GLY A 173 -6.41 -1.58 -9.40
CA GLY A 173 -7.73 -1.48 -10.04
C GLY A 173 -8.14 -0.04 -10.34
N LEU A 174 -7.84 0.90 -9.44
CA LEU A 174 -8.05 2.33 -9.67
C LEU A 174 -7.23 2.84 -10.84
N LEU A 175 -5.92 2.55 -10.89
CA LEU A 175 -5.05 2.98 -11.98
C LEU A 175 -5.48 2.42 -13.33
N ILE A 176 -5.85 1.13 -13.38
CA ILE A 176 -6.38 0.49 -14.59
C ILE A 176 -7.66 1.17 -15.07
N SER A 177 -8.56 1.50 -14.13
CA SER A 177 -9.82 2.19 -14.46
C SER A 177 -9.56 3.60 -15.03
N ILE A 178 -8.58 4.32 -14.49
CA ILE A 178 -8.19 5.65 -14.99
C ILE A 178 -7.59 5.55 -16.40
N LEU A 179 -6.68 4.59 -16.63
CA LEU A 179 -6.07 4.37 -17.93
C LEU A 179 -7.10 3.92 -18.98
N HIS A 180 -8.08 3.11 -18.57
CA HIS A 180 -9.20 2.74 -19.43
C HIS A 180 -10.03 3.96 -19.84
N LEU A 181 -10.37 4.82 -18.90
CA LEU A 181 -11.09 6.06 -19.20
C LEU A 181 -10.29 6.99 -20.14
N ASP A 182 -8.98 7.11 -19.92
CA ASP A 182 -8.10 7.88 -20.79
C ASP A 182 -8.13 7.33 -22.23
N GLU A 183 -8.03 6.02 -22.41
CA GLU A 183 -8.12 5.35 -23.72
C GLU A 183 -9.49 5.55 -24.38
N GLU A 184 -10.58 5.42 -23.62
CA GLU A 184 -11.93 5.67 -24.10
C GLU A 184 -12.13 7.12 -24.59
N LEU A 185 -11.57 8.09 -23.90
CA LEU A 185 -11.63 9.50 -24.28
C LEU A 185 -10.76 9.81 -25.51
N GLU A 186 -9.58 9.19 -25.63
CA GLU A 186 -8.70 9.36 -26.80
C GLU A 186 -9.30 8.78 -28.07
N HIS A 187 -10.05 7.68 -28.00
CA HIS A 187 -10.70 7.06 -29.15
C HIS A 187 -11.91 7.84 -29.70
N ARG A 188 -12.36 8.88 -28.99
CA ARG A 188 -13.47 9.73 -29.44
C ARG A 188 -12.95 11.03 -30.06
N PRO A 189 -13.00 11.16 -31.41
CA PRO A 189 -12.39 12.31 -32.11
C PRO A 189 -13.09 13.63 -31.78
N ASP A 190 -14.43 13.62 -31.61
CA ASP A 190 -15.20 14.81 -31.33
C ASP A 190 -16.11 14.63 -30.10
N LEU A 191 -15.68 15.19 -28.97
CA LEU A 191 -16.45 15.19 -27.71
C LEU A 191 -17.57 16.23 -27.69
N ASN A 192 -17.63 17.15 -28.69
CA ASN A 192 -18.71 18.11 -28.77
C ASN A 192 -20.01 17.50 -29.32
N GLN A 193 -19.89 16.39 -30.06
CA GLN A 193 -21.02 15.69 -30.65
C GLN A 193 -21.30 14.33 -29.97
N ILE A 194 -21.02 14.24 -28.67
CA ILE A 194 -21.21 13.00 -27.93
C ILE A 194 -22.71 12.68 -27.78
N THR A 195 -23.08 11.43 -28.05
CA THR A 195 -24.44 10.94 -27.86
C THR A 195 -24.74 10.70 -26.38
N ASP A 196 -26.01 10.69 -25.99
CA ASP A 196 -26.40 10.35 -24.62
C ASP A 196 -25.96 8.92 -24.24
N ALA A 197 -25.96 7.98 -25.18
CA ALA A 197 -25.49 6.61 -24.94
C ALA A 197 -23.99 6.57 -24.63
N ASP A 198 -23.17 7.28 -25.40
CA ASP A 198 -21.73 7.37 -25.18
C ASP A 198 -21.41 8.10 -23.88
N PHE A 199 -22.13 9.18 -23.58
CA PHE A 199 -21.96 9.89 -22.32
C PHE A 199 -22.29 9.00 -21.11
N ASN A 200 -23.37 8.22 -21.18
CA ASN A 200 -23.75 7.28 -20.11
C ASN A 200 -22.70 6.18 -19.94
N HIS A 201 -22.05 5.72 -21.01
CA HIS A 201 -20.93 4.76 -20.92
C HIS A 201 -19.76 5.37 -20.17
N LEU A 202 -19.28 6.53 -20.59
CA LEU A 202 -18.18 7.24 -19.91
C LEU A 202 -18.52 7.59 -18.44
N ASN A 203 -19.75 7.96 -18.17
CA ASN A 203 -20.21 8.19 -16.80
C ASN A 203 -20.13 6.93 -15.93
N GLY A 204 -20.39 5.76 -16.52
CA GLY A 204 -20.18 4.47 -15.85
C GLY A 204 -18.71 4.23 -15.47
N ASP A 205 -17.76 4.60 -16.34
CA ASP A 205 -16.32 4.47 -16.08
C ASP A 205 -15.85 5.48 -15.04
N ILE A 206 -16.31 6.72 -15.11
CA ILE A 206 -16.05 7.76 -14.10
C ILE A 206 -16.59 7.31 -12.73
N LYS A 207 -17.79 6.77 -12.68
CA LYS A 207 -18.38 6.21 -11.45
C LYS A 207 -17.54 5.08 -10.87
N ARG A 208 -16.99 4.20 -11.72
CA ARG A 208 -16.08 3.13 -11.30
C ARG A 208 -14.81 3.69 -10.65
N ILE A 209 -14.18 4.69 -11.26
CA ILE A 209 -13.00 5.37 -10.70
C ILE A 209 -13.33 5.98 -9.34
N TRP A 210 -14.45 6.68 -9.23
CA TRP A 210 -14.89 7.29 -7.97
C TRP A 210 -15.06 6.26 -6.85
N ILE A 211 -15.71 5.14 -7.14
CA ILE A 211 -15.93 4.05 -6.20
C ILE A 211 -14.59 3.43 -5.77
N CYS A 212 -13.66 3.21 -6.71
CA CYS A 212 -12.34 2.68 -6.41
C CYS A 212 -11.50 3.66 -5.57
N ALA A 213 -11.55 4.96 -5.88
CA ALA A 213 -10.84 6.00 -5.11
C ALA A 213 -11.37 6.14 -3.67
N GLY A 214 -12.67 5.90 -3.46
CA GLY A 214 -13.31 5.95 -2.13
C GLY A 214 -13.11 4.69 -1.27
N ARG A 215 -12.64 3.59 -1.86
CA ARG A 215 -12.30 2.37 -1.11
C ARG A 215 -10.89 2.53 -0.54
N ARG A 216 -10.75 2.63 0.78
CA ARG A 216 -9.43 2.46 1.39
C ARG A 216 -8.96 1.03 1.18
N PRO A 217 -7.69 0.80 0.82
CA PRO A 217 -7.11 -0.52 0.89
C PRO A 217 -7.28 -1.04 2.32
N ALA A 218 -7.79 -2.26 2.44
CA ALA A 218 -7.85 -2.95 3.72
C ALA A 218 -6.42 -3.08 4.25
N GLY A 219 -6.15 -2.49 5.41
CA GLY A 219 -4.86 -2.55 6.10
C GLY A 219 -4.54 -3.95 6.61
#